data_06eaaef9448ae05e2f241d100fa80ec6
#
_entry.id   06eaaef9448ae05e2f241d100fa80ec6
#
_cell.length_a   1.000
_cell.length_b   1.000
_cell.length_c   1.000
_cell.angle_alpha   90.00
_cell.angle_beta   90.00
_cell.angle_gamma   90.00
#
_symmetry.space_group_name_H-M   'P 1'
#
loop_
_entity.id
_entity.type
_entity.pdbx_description
1 polymer ?
#
loop_
_entity_poly.entity_id
_entity_poly.type
_entity_poly.pdbx_seq_one_letter_code
_entity_poly.pdbx_strand_id
1 'polypeptide(L)'
;MLYLPYIIGIIYFAMSACLFNLYMGRDCKIPLSISYLRIIGLFLFGTFVFNLTYPFLIFSFVSASFITLFIINLFFIILNYYRPIDYIGLILNPVIFFALLLFITFDFSNNGSRVEQNLYIHIIFSLASYGFLVLAGMQAFILRYQINSIKNVQHTTLLNSFPSIEEMGKIMYRLILSGFILLTLSL
;
A
#
# COMPACT_ATOMS: atom_id res chain seq x y z
N MET A 1 11.05 19.51 9.63
CA MET A 1 10.74 18.42 8.70
C MET A 1 11.44 17.09 9.00
N LEU A 2 12.54 17.06 9.71
CA LEU A 2 13.29 15.86 10.11
C LEU A 2 12.46 14.80 10.86
N TYR A 3 11.45 15.20 11.64
CA TYR A 3 10.66 14.28 12.47
C TYR A 3 9.45 13.65 11.74
N LEU A 4 9.08 14.15 10.55
CA LEU A 4 7.89 13.70 9.83
C LEU A 4 7.94 12.19 9.48
N PRO A 5 9.02 11.64 8.90
CA PRO A 5 9.09 10.21 8.60
C PRO A 5 9.03 9.32 9.85
N TYR A 6 9.54 9.79 11.00
CA TYR A 6 9.43 9.06 12.26
C TYR A 6 7.97 8.96 12.73
N ILE A 7 7.23 10.06 12.69
CA ILE A 7 5.81 10.10 13.09
C ILE A 7 4.99 9.18 12.20
N ILE A 8 5.19 9.24 10.88
CA ILE A 8 4.51 8.38 9.92
C ILE A 8 4.86 6.92 10.19
N GLY A 9 6.13 6.59 10.41
CA GLY A 9 6.59 5.25 10.73
C GLY A 9 5.90 4.69 11.98
N ILE A 10 5.79 5.46 13.05
CA ILE A 10 5.07 5.06 14.27
C ILE A 10 3.59 4.77 13.99
N ILE A 11 2.92 5.60 13.19
CA ILE A 11 1.51 5.39 12.82
C ILE A 11 1.33 4.08 12.05
N TYR A 12 2.16 3.81 11.03
CA TYR A 12 2.06 2.58 10.24
C TYR A 12 2.45 1.34 11.05
N PHE A 13 3.41 1.44 11.95
CA PHE A 13 3.74 0.37 12.90
C PHE A 13 2.57 0.07 13.84
N ALA A 14 1.97 1.11 14.44
CA ALA A 14 0.80 0.96 15.32
C ALA A 14 -0.39 0.33 14.57
N MET A 15 -0.67 0.77 13.33
CA MET A 15 -1.71 0.17 12.49
C MET A 15 -1.42 -1.31 12.18
N SER A 16 -0.16 -1.65 11.89
CA SER A 16 0.25 -3.04 11.64
C SER A 16 0.02 -3.91 12.87
N ALA A 17 0.45 -3.45 14.05
CA ALA A 17 0.26 -4.17 15.31
C ALA A 17 -1.22 -4.32 15.67
N CYS A 18 -2.03 -3.28 15.50
CA CYS A 18 -3.47 -3.34 15.74
C CYS A 18 -4.17 -4.33 14.81
N LEU A 19 -3.88 -4.30 13.51
CA LEU A 19 -4.46 -5.25 12.55
C LEU A 19 -4.03 -6.68 12.85
N PHE A 20 -2.76 -6.91 13.18
CA PHE A 20 -2.26 -8.23 13.53
C PHE A 20 -3.01 -8.79 14.76
N ASN A 21 -3.19 -7.99 15.82
CA ASN A 21 -3.93 -8.39 17.00
C ASN A 21 -5.40 -8.67 16.71
N LEU A 22 -6.05 -7.86 15.87
CA LEU A 22 -7.45 -8.06 15.47
C LEU A 22 -7.65 -9.36 14.69
N TYR A 23 -6.74 -9.66 13.76
CA TYR A 23 -6.84 -10.88 12.96
C TYR A 23 -6.41 -12.14 13.72
N MET A 24 -5.57 -12.02 14.76
CA MET A 24 -5.26 -13.13 15.67
C MET A 24 -6.31 -13.32 16.77
N GLY A 25 -7.06 -12.25 17.11
CA GLY A 25 -8.19 -12.29 18.04
C GLY A 25 -9.48 -12.80 17.38
N ARG A 26 -10.51 -13.09 18.20
CA ARG A 26 -11.81 -13.57 17.71
C ARG A 26 -12.73 -12.46 17.19
N ASP A 27 -12.41 -11.20 17.43
CA ASP A 27 -13.22 -10.04 17.06
C ASP A 27 -12.72 -9.41 15.76
N CYS A 28 -13.40 -9.76 14.64
CA CYS A 28 -13.04 -9.27 13.31
C CYS A 28 -13.63 -7.90 12.94
N LYS A 29 -14.22 -7.17 13.88
CA LYS A 29 -14.73 -5.82 13.63
C LYS A 29 -13.61 -4.81 13.77
N ILE A 30 -13.22 -4.20 12.63
CA ILE A 30 -12.21 -3.14 12.62
C ILE A 30 -12.80 -1.90 13.30
N PRO A 31 -12.20 -1.41 14.39
CA PRO A 31 -12.71 -0.22 15.05
C PRO A 31 -12.56 1.00 14.13
N LEU A 32 -13.54 1.90 14.18
CA LEU A 32 -13.55 3.16 13.45
C LEU A 32 -12.25 3.97 13.62
N SER A 33 -11.60 3.83 14.78
CA SER A 33 -10.31 4.47 15.07
C SER A 33 -9.19 4.09 14.07
N ILE A 34 -9.15 2.85 13.58
CA ILE A 34 -8.16 2.41 12.58
C ILE A 34 -8.44 3.09 11.23
N SER A 35 -9.71 3.25 10.85
CA SER A 35 -10.06 3.92 9.60
C SER A 35 -9.65 5.39 9.61
N TYR A 36 -9.87 6.10 10.71
CA TYR A 36 -9.38 7.47 10.87
C TYR A 36 -7.84 7.55 10.86
N LEU A 37 -7.19 6.63 11.54
CA LEU A 37 -5.73 6.58 11.58
C LEU A 37 -5.12 6.35 10.18
N ARG A 38 -5.77 5.57 9.32
CA ARG A 38 -5.38 5.37 7.92
C ARG A 38 -5.45 6.67 7.11
N ILE A 39 -6.55 7.43 7.27
CA ILE A 39 -6.71 8.71 6.55
C ILE A 39 -5.65 9.72 7.02
N ILE A 40 -5.42 9.82 8.33
CA ILE A 40 -4.38 10.69 8.90
C ILE A 40 -2.99 10.23 8.40
N GLY A 41 -2.70 8.93 8.45
CA GLY A 41 -1.46 8.35 7.95
C GLY A 41 -1.24 8.65 6.47
N LEU A 42 -2.27 8.52 5.62
CA LEU A 42 -2.20 8.85 4.20
C LEU A 42 -1.90 10.34 3.98
N PHE A 43 -2.57 11.23 4.72
CA PHE A 43 -2.34 12.67 4.61
C PHE A 43 -0.92 13.06 4.98
N LEU A 44 -0.42 12.57 6.11
CA LEU A 44 0.97 12.81 6.54
C LEU A 44 1.98 12.21 5.56
N PHE A 45 1.70 11.03 5.03
CA PHE A 45 2.56 10.41 4.02
C PHE A 45 2.55 11.20 2.71
N GLY A 46 1.41 11.74 2.29
CA GLY A 46 1.30 12.65 1.16
C GLY A 46 2.12 13.93 1.33
N THR A 47 2.09 14.55 2.51
CA THR A 47 2.93 15.73 2.80
C THR A 47 4.42 15.40 2.79
N PHE A 48 4.81 14.22 3.25
CA PHE A 48 6.19 13.74 3.18
C PHE A 48 6.64 13.55 1.73
N VAL A 49 5.86 12.85 0.90
CA VAL A 49 6.15 12.63 -0.53
C VAL A 49 6.21 13.96 -1.28
N PHE A 50 5.29 14.88 -1.00
CA PHE A 50 5.31 16.23 -1.57
C PHE A 50 6.63 16.96 -1.27
N ASN A 51 7.10 16.90 -0.03
CA ASN A 51 8.37 17.52 0.36
C ASN A 51 9.59 16.87 -0.32
N LEU A 52 9.55 15.55 -0.58
CA LEU A 52 10.61 14.86 -1.31
C LEU A 52 10.68 15.26 -2.79
N THR A 53 9.54 15.61 -3.38
CA THR A 53 9.44 15.94 -4.81
C THR A 53 9.48 17.43 -5.10
N TYR A 54 9.49 18.28 -4.07
CA TYR A 54 9.54 19.74 -4.23
C TYR A 54 10.96 20.24 -4.49
N PRO A 55 11.19 21.19 -5.45
CA PRO A 55 10.22 21.74 -6.40
C PRO A 55 9.82 20.70 -7.46
N PHE A 56 8.56 20.76 -7.92
CA PHE A 56 7.98 19.83 -8.86
C PHE A 56 8.93 19.48 -10.03
N LEU A 57 8.85 18.23 -10.51
CA LEU A 57 9.63 17.65 -11.61
C LEU A 57 11.04 17.20 -11.25
N ILE A 58 11.40 17.12 -9.96
CA ILE A 58 12.63 16.46 -9.56
C ILE A 58 12.32 14.99 -9.22
N PHE A 59 12.84 14.07 -10.04
CA PHE A 59 12.72 12.64 -9.83
C PHE A 59 14.07 12.02 -9.47
N SER A 60 14.06 11.26 -8.39
CA SER A 60 15.12 10.34 -8.00
C SER A 60 14.52 8.94 -7.83
N PHE A 61 15.37 7.92 -7.76
CA PHE A 61 14.90 6.57 -7.44
C PHE A 61 14.13 6.52 -6.11
N VAL A 62 14.60 7.27 -5.12
CA VAL A 62 13.98 7.35 -3.79
C VAL A 62 12.61 8.01 -3.87
N SER A 63 12.50 9.18 -4.52
CA SER A 63 11.22 9.88 -4.67
C SER A 63 10.20 9.05 -5.45
N ALA A 64 10.62 8.38 -6.54
CA ALA A 64 9.77 7.48 -7.33
C ALA A 64 9.24 6.31 -6.49
N SER A 65 10.08 5.71 -5.64
CA SER A 65 9.69 4.60 -4.75
C SER A 65 8.63 5.05 -3.74
N PHE A 66 8.80 6.23 -3.11
CA PHE A 66 7.83 6.76 -2.16
C PHE A 66 6.54 7.24 -2.83
N ILE A 67 6.60 7.80 -4.05
CA ILE A 67 5.41 8.10 -4.85
C ILE A 67 4.63 6.81 -5.12
N THR A 68 5.31 5.75 -5.53
CA THR A 68 4.66 4.44 -5.78
C THR A 68 3.99 3.90 -4.53
N LEU A 69 4.67 3.90 -3.38
CA LEU A 69 4.08 3.47 -2.11
C LEU A 69 2.89 4.34 -1.69
N PHE A 70 2.94 5.65 -1.94
CA PHE A 70 1.83 6.55 -1.68
C PHE A 70 0.62 6.22 -2.56
N ILE A 71 0.84 5.99 -3.86
CA ILE A 71 -0.21 5.60 -4.81
C ILE A 71 -0.83 4.25 -4.42
N ILE A 72 -0.01 3.26 -4.04
CA ILE A 72 -0.49 1.97 -3.56
C ILE A 72 -1.38 2.14 -2.32
N ASN A 73 -0.93 2.93 -1.36
CA ASN A 73 -1.69 3.19 -0.13
C ASN A 73 -3.00 3.95 -0.40
N LEU A 74 -2.99 4.92 -1.30
CA LEU A 74 -4.17 5.64 -1.76
C LEU A 74 -5.20 4.70 -2.39
N PHE A 75 -4.77 3.85 -3.34
CA PHE A 75 -5.65 2.86 -3.97
C PHE A 75 -6.16 1.83 -2.97
N PHE A 76 -5.32 1.37 -2.04
CA PHE A 76 -5.75 0.48 -0.96
C PHE A 76 -6.89 1.11 -0.14
N ILE A 77 -6.78 2.37 0.26
CA ILE A 77 -7.83 3.05 1.05
C ILE A 77 -9.12 3.21 0.23
N ILE A 78 -9.01 3.61 -1.04
CA ILE A 78 -10.17 3.76 -1.94
C ILE A 78 -10.87 2.40 -2.12
N LEU A 79 -10.11 1.35 -2.43
CA LEU A 79 -10.68 0.01 -2.62
C LEU A 79 -11.31 -0.54 -1.34
N ASN A 80 -10.67 -0.28 -0.19
CA ASN A 80 -11.17 -0.72 1.11
C ASN A 80 -12.50 -0.05 1.50
N TYR A 81 -12.76 1.15 0.98
CA TYR A 81 -14.05 1.82 1.16
C TYR A 81 -15.19 1.09 0.43
N TYR A 82 -14.93 0.56 -0.77
CA TYR A 82 -15.93 -0.16 -1.58
C TYR A 82 -16.02 -1.66 -1.24
N ARG A 83 -14.93 -2.25 -0.82
CA ARG A 83 -14.80 -3.68 -0.50
C ARG A 83 -13.91 -3.85 0.73
N PRO A 84 -14.32 -4.63 1.75
CA PRO A 84 -13.51 -4.84 2.94
C PRO A 84 -12.28 -5.70 2.62
N ILE A 85 -11.20 -5.05 2.22
CA ILE A 85 -9.90 -5.69 1.90
C ILE A 85 -8.83 -5.38 2.97
N ASP A 86 -9.26 -5.16 4.20
CA ASP A 86 -8.40 -4.78 5.33
C ASP A 86 -7.23 -5.74 5.56
N TYR A 87 -7.37 -7.01 5.19
CA TYR A 87 -6.33 -8.03 5.26
C TYR A 87 -5.09 -7.70 4.41
N ILE A 88 -5.23 -6.91 3.33
CA ILE A 88 -4.08 -6.42 2.55
C ILE A 88 -3.22 -5.48 3.40
N GLY A 89 -3.84 -4.73 4.30
CA GLY A 89 -3.15 -3.85 5.24
C GLY A 89 -2.15 -4.58 6.16
N LEU A 90 -2.34 -5.90 6.40
CA LEU A 90 -1.38 -6.72 7.15
C LEU A 90 -0.01 -6.78 6.47
N ILE A 91 0.04 -6.71 5.14
CA ILE A 91 1.28 -6.72 4.36
C ILE A 91 1.72 -5.28 4.04
N LEU A 92 0.78 -4.43 3.62
CA LEU A 92 1.09 -3.08 3.15
C LEU A 92 1.65 -2.17 4.25
N ASN A 93 1.05 -2.17 5.45
CA ASN A 93 1.50 -1.29 6.53
C ASN A 93 2.94 -1.59 6.99
N PRO A 94 3.35 -2.86 7.23
CA PRO A 94 4.75 -3.17 7.51
C PRO A 94 5.69 -2.76 6.39
N VAL A 95 5.31 -2.94 5.11
CA VAL A 95 6.14 -2.54 3.97
C VAL A 95 6.42 -1.04 3.99
N ILE A 96 5.39 -0.21 4.22
CA ILE A 96 5.55 1.25 4.34
C ILE A 96 6.44 1.60 5.54
N PHE A 97 6.22 0.96 6.69
CA PHE A 97 7.04 1.16 7.89
C PHE A 97 8.52 0.86 7.62
N PHE A 98 8.83 -0.31 7.05
CA PHE A 98 10.21 -0.68 6.73
C PHE A 98 10.85 0.23 5.68
N ALA A 99 10.09 0.67 4.66
CA ALA A 99 10.59 1.63 3.67
C ALA A 99 10.98 2.96 4.33
N LEU A 100 10.16 3.47 5.25
CA LEU A 100 10.48 4.69 6.00
C LEU A 100 11.67 4.50 6.95
N LEU A 101 11.76 3.34 7.59
CA LEU A 101 12.89 3.00 8.47
C LEU A 101 14.20 2.96 7.67
N LEU A 102 14.22 2.34 6.49
CA LEU A 102 15.37 2.34 5.60
C LEU A 102 15.74 3.76 5.16
N PHE A 103 14.76 4.60 4.82
CA PHE A 103 15.00 5.99 4.46
C PHE A 103 15.67 6.78 5.58
N ILE A 104 15.24 6.57 6.81
CA ILE A 104 15.80 7.25 8.00
C ILE A 104 17.22 6.77 8.30
N THR A 105 17.49 5.46 8.16
CA THR A 105 18.78 4.87 8.54
C THR A 105 19.89 5.10 7.53
N PHE A 106 19.56 5.14 6.23
CA PHE A 106 20.57 5.22 5.16
C PHE A 106 20.77 6.62 4.59
N ASP A 107 20.10 7.65 5.12
CA ASP A 107 20.23 9.05 4.72
C ASP A 107 20.36 9.24 3.18
N PHE A 108 19.39 8.67 2.46
CA PHE A 108 19.39 8.72 1.00
C PHE A 108 19.34 10.18 0.50
N SER A 109 20.41 10.62 -0.13
CA SER A 109 20.43 11.91 -0.82
C SER A 109 19.44 11.90 -1.99
N ASN A 110 18.54 12.86 -2.01
CA ASN A 110 17.54 12.97 -3.10
C ASN A 110 18.15 13.70 -4.31
N ASN A 111 19.18 13.10 -4.92
CA ASN A 111 19.85 13.62 -6.12
C ASN A 111 18.99 13.32 -7.35
N GLY A 112 17.86 14.00 -7.48
CA GLY A 112 16.96 13.88 -8.62
C GLY A 112 17.34 14.81 -9.77
N SER A 113 17.00 14.43 -10.99
CA SER A 113 17.05 15.28 -12.17
C SER A 113 15.68 15.88 -12.46
N ARG A 114 15.66 17.08 -13.08
CA ARG A 114 14.42 17.66 -13.59
C ARG A 114 13.93 16.87 -14.80
N VAL A 115 12.63 16.64 -14.83
CA VAL A 115 11.97 15.88 -15.89
C VAL A 115 11.00 16.80 -16.63
N GLU A 116 10.92 16.67 -17.95
CA GLU A 116 9.96 17.40 -18.76
C GLU A 116 8.51 17.03 -18.41
N GLN A 117 7.58 17.97 -18.59
CA GLN A 117 6.19 17.81 -18.17
C GLN A 117 5.50 16.58 -18.81
N ASN A 118 5.76 16.30 -20.09
CA ASN A 118 5.18 15.15 -20.77
C ASN A 118 5.69 13.83 -20.20
N LEU A 119 7.01 13.77 -19.92
CA LEU A 119 7.62 12.60 -19.30
C LEU A 119 7.15 12.42 -17.85
N TYR A 120 6.87 13.51 -17.13
CA TYR A 120 6.29 13.47 -15.79
C TYR A 120 4.93 12.77 -15.77
N ILE A 121 4.04 13.11 -16.70
CA ILE A 121 2.71 12.50 -16.84
C ILE A 121 2.86 10.99 -17.12
N HIS A 122 3.71 10.62 -18.07
CA HIS A 122 4.02 9.22 -18.38
C HIS A 122 4.50 8.45 -17.14
N ILE A 123 5.43 9.02 -16.38
CA ILE A 123 5.95 8.39 -15.15
C ILE A 123 4.83 8.18 -14.13
N ILE A 124 3.97 9.18 -13.88
CA ILE A 124 2.89 9.05 -12.89
C ILE A 124 1.89 7.96 -13.29
N PHE A 125 1.49 7.88 -14.57
CA PHE A 125 0.59 6.81 -15.05
C PHE A 125 1.24 5.43 -14.93
N SER A 126 2.53 5.32 -15.25
CA SER A 126 3.29 4.08 -15.10
C SER A 126 3.38 3.65 -13.63
N LEU A 127 3.70 4.59 -12.72
CA LEU A 127 3.76 4.31 -11.27
C LEU A 127 2.39 3.92 -10.71
N ALA A 128 1.31 4.55 -11.19
CA ALA A 128 -0.05 4.18 -10.83
C ALA A 128 -0.40 2.74 -11.29
N SER A 129 -0.03 2.39 -12.52
CA SER A 129 -0.19 1.03 -13.04
C SER A 129 0.55 0.00 -12.17
N TYR A 130 1.82 0.25 -11.85
CA TYR A 130 2.59 -0.62 -10.95
C TYR A 130 1.93 -0.73 -9.58
N GLY A 131 1.33 0.35 -9.06
CA GLY A 131 0.57 0.32 -7.82
C GLY A 131 -0.56 -0.71 -7.84
N PHE A 132 -1.38 -0.75 -8.89
CA PHE A 132 -2.43 -1.75 -9.06
C PHE A 132 -1.88 -3.16 -9.17
N LEU A 133 -0.80 -3.36 -9.93
CA LEU A 133 -0.18 -4.67 -10.11
C LEU A 133 0.42 -5.20 -8.80
N VAL A 134 1.02 -4.33 -7.98
CA VAL A 134 1.54 -4.70 -6.65
C VAL A 134 0.40 -5.10 -5.73
N LEU A 135 -0.72 -4.35 -5.69
CA LEU A 135 -1.90 -4.73 -4.91
C LEU A 135 -2.47 -6.08 -5.38
N ALA A 136 -2.51 -6.32 -6.70
CA ALA A 136 -2.92 -7.61 -7.25
C ALA A 136 -1.98 -8.76 -6.81
N GLY A 137 -0.67 -8.50 -6.77
CA GLY A 137 0.33 -9.45 -6.28
C GLY A 137 0.14 -9.78 -4.79
N MET A 138 -0.08 -8.76 -3.95
CA MET A 138 -0.39 -8.96 -2.53
C MET A 138 -1.68 -9.79 -2.36
N GLN A 139 -2.71 -9.47 -3.14
CA GLN A 139 -3.97 -10.21 -3.16
C GLN A 139 -3.77 -11.68 -3.55
N ALA A 140 -2.98 -11.94 -4.61
CA ALA A 140 -2.67 -13.29 -5.06
C ALA A 140 -1.91 -14.10 -4.00
N PHE A 141 -0.98 -13.45 -3.29
CA PHE A 141 -0.23 -14.08 -2.20
C PHE A 141 -1.15 -14.52 -1.06
N ILE A 142 -2.05 -13.65 -0.61
CA ILE A 142 -3.01 -13.96 0.46
C ILE A 142 -3.98 -15.04 0.01
N LEU A 143 -4.49 -14.97 -1.23
CA LEU A 143 -5.38 -15.97 -1.81
C LEU A 143 -4.70 -17.36 -1.84
N ARG A 144 -3.44 -17.43 -2.26
CA ARG A 144 -2.66 -18.68 -2.26
C ARG A 144 -2.49 -19.23 -0.85
N TYR A 145 -2.21 -18.37 0.12
CA TYR A 145 -2.12 -18.75 1.53
C TYR A 145 -3.45 -19.37 2.01
N GLN A 146 -4.58 -18.72 1.72
CA GLN A 146 -5.92 -19.21 2.09
C GLN A 146 -6.22 -20.58 1.48
N ILE A 147 -5.96 -20.76 0.17
CA ILE A 147 -6.18 -22.04 -0.52
C ILE A 147 -5.33 -23.15 0.10
N ASN A 148 -4.06 -22.88 0.38
CA ASN A 148 -3.17 -23.89 0.97
C ASN A 148 -3.59 -24.26 2.41
N SER A 149 -4.01 -23.28 3.20
CA SER A 149 -4.47 -23.53 4.57
C SER A 149 -5.76 -24.35 4.61
N ILE A 150 -6.69 -24.11 3.69
CA ILE A 150 -7.92 -24.92 3.57
C ILE A 150 -7.59 -26.36 3.14
N LYS A 151 -6.68 -26.54 2.17
CA LYS A 151 -6.25 -27.89 1.73
C LYS A 151 -5.60 -28.69 2.85
N ASN A 152 -4.87 -28.04 3.74
CA ASN A 152 -4.19 -28.70 4.86
C ASN A 152 -5.07 -28.81 6.13
N VAL A 153 -6.37 -28.49 6.02
CA VAL A 153 -7.34 -28.54 7.13
C VAL A 153 -6.86 -27.73 8.36
N GLN A 154 -6.11 -26.69 8.13
CA GLN A 154 -5.64 -25.80 9.20
C GLN A 154 -6.73 -24.77 9.52
N HIS A 155 -7.48 -25.02 10.59
CA HIS A 155 -8.44 -24.03 11.12
C HIS A 155 -7.70 -22.93 11.88
N THR A 156 -7.23 -21.91 11.17
CA THR A 156 -6.70 -20.70 11.79
C THR A 156 -7.79 -19.63 11.90
N THR A 157 -7.79 -18.89 12.98
CA THR A 157 -8.72 -17.75 13.19
C THR A 157 -8.67 -16.74 12.04
N LEU A 158 -7.49 -16.59 11.42
CA LEU A 158 -7.26 -15.76 10.22
C LEU A 158 -8.13 -16.16 9.04
N LEU A 159 -8.33 -17.47 8.79
CA LEU A 159 -9.11 -17.95 7.64
C LEU A 159 -10.58 -17.58 7.71
N ASN A 160 -11.15 -17.54 8.91
CA ASN A 160 -12.57 -17.19 9.11
C ASN A 160 -12.83 -15.70 8.86
N SER A 161 -11.79 -14.88 8.85
CA SER A 161 -11.87 -13.42 8.64
C SER A 161 -11.69 -13.02 7.18
N PHE A 162 -11.25 -13.94 6.32
CA PHE A 162 -11.04 -13.64 4.90
C PHE A 162 -12.34 -13.81 4.09
N PRO A 163 -12.54 -12.99 3.04
CA PRO A 163 -13.63 -13.19 2.09
C PRO A 163 -13.54 -14.55 1.39
N SER A 164 -14.59 -14.94 0.68
CA SER A 164 -14.58 -16.16 -0.11
C SER A 164 -13.48 -16.16 -1.19
N ILE A 165 -12.92 -17.33 -1.49
CA ILE A 165 -11.88 -17.50 -2.53
C ILE A 165 -12.33 -16.89 -3.86
N GLU A 166 -13.61 -17.07 -4.21
CA GLU A 166 -14.18 -16.54 -5.45
C GLU A 166 -14.18 -15.00 -5.47
N GLU A 167 -14.56 -14.38 -4.37
CA GLU A 167 -14.56 -12.91 -4.25
C GLU A 167 -13.14 -12.34 -4.30
N MET A 168 -12.20 -12.96 -3.61
CA MET A 168 -10.79 -12.61 -3.66
C MET A 168 -10.21 -12.72 -5.07
N GLY A 169 -10.58 -13.77 -5.82
CA GLY A 169 -10.20 -13.95 -7.21
C GLY A 169 -10.76 -12.86 -8.13
N LYS A 170 -12.02 -12.45 -7.93
CA LYS A 170 -12.64 -11.36 -8.68
C LYS A 170 -11.96 -10.01 -8.41
N ILE A 171 -11.59 -9.73 -7.15
CA ILE A 171 -10.86 -8.51 -6.79
C ILE A 171 -9.48 -8.50 -7.47
N MET A 172 -8.74 -9.60 -7.38
CA MET A 172 -7.42 -9.76 -8.02
C MET A 172 -7.49 -9.49 -9.53
N TYR A 173 -8.46 -10.12 -10.23
CA TYR A 173 -8.63 -9.93 -11.67
C TYR A 173 -8.90 -8.47 -12.04
N ARG A 174 -9.77 -7.77 -11.29
CA ARG A 174 -10.06 -6.35 -11.51
C ARG A 174 -8.83 -5.47 -11.31
N LEU A 175 -8.01 -5.76 -10.30
CA LEU A 175 -6.75 -5.03 -10.05
C LEU A 175 -5.76 -5.21 -11.21
N ILE A 176 -5.60 -6.44 -11.72
CA ILE A 176 -4.75 -6.73 -12.88
C ILE A 176 -5.25 -5.98 -14.11
N LEU A 177 -6.55 -6.04 -14.39
CA LEU A 177 -7.16 -5.38 -15.54
C LEU A 177 -6.97 -3.86 -15.47
N SER A 178 -7.21 -3.25 -14.31
CA SER A 178 -7.02 -1.82 -14.10
C SER A 178 -5.56 -1.40 -14.28
N GLY A 179 -4.62 -2.18 -13.73
CA GLY A 179 -3.18 -1.96 -13.90
C GLY A 179 -2.76 -2.06 -15.37
N PHE A 180 -3.26 -3.07 -16.08
CA PHE A 180 -2.97 -3.25 -17.51
C PHE A 180 -3.48 -2.09 -18.36
N ILE A 181 -4.73 -1.64 -18.14
CA ILE A 181 -5.30 -0.49 -18.86
C ILE A 181 -4.47 0.77 -18.63
N LEU A 182 -4.09 1.07 -17.38
CA LEU A 182 -3.24 2.23 -17.07
C LEU A 182 -1.85 2.13 -17.71
N LEU A 183 -1.27 0.92 -17.73
CA LEU A 183 0.01 0.70 -18.38
C LEU A 183 -0.05 0.95 -19.89
N THR A 184 -1.10 0.48 -20.55
CA THR A 184 -1.30 0.73 -22.00
C THR A 184 -1.59 2.20 -22.28
N LEU A 185 -2.26 2.92 -21.40
CA LEU A 185 -2.49 4.36 -21.55
C LEU A 185 -1.21 5.18 -21.30
N SER A 186 -0.25 4.64 -20.59
CA SER A 186 1.03 5.30 -20.32
C SER A 186 2.03 5.17 -21.48
N LEU A 187 1.82 4.25 -22.40
CA LEU A 187 2.67 4.07 -23.61
C LEU A 187 2.38 5.10 -24.68
#